data_64f752ec7a10bcc6eefd925e925211ee
#
_entry.id   64f752ec7a10bcc6eefd925e925211ee
#
_cell.length_a   1.000
_cell.length_b   1.000
_cell.length_c   1.000
_cell.angle_alpha   90.00
_cell.angle_beta   90.00
_cell.angle_gamma   90.00
#
_symmetry.space_group_name_H-M   'P 1'
#
loop_
_entity.id
_entity.type
_entity.pdbx_description
1 polymer ?
#
loop_
_entity_poly.entity_id
_entity_poly.type
_entity_poly.pdbx_seq_one_letter_code
_entity_poly.pdbx_strand_id
1 'polypeptide(L)'
;MSSAVVDVSGVGFELGISGSTAATLPTPGGEVRLYTRMQVREDAMTLFGFASKDERTMFDRLVSVSGVGPRLALAVLSTYTVGQLYALVMAEDDKGMAKVPGVGKKTAQRLILELKSTFAKDKGFVPVDVIPGQVAMPVPAAAPSAIDDARAALLSMGFSPQETDVALSGYDGQDMRVEDLLGAALKRLGMDA
;
A
#
# COMPACT_ATOMS: atom_id res chain seq x y z
N MET A 1 14.24 -13.85 2.50
CA MET A 1 13.99 -12.47 2.09
C MET A 1 14.24 -12.44 0.59
N SER A 2 13.27 -12.04 -0.19
CA SER A 2 13.44 -11.89 -1.64
C SER A 2 14.07 -10.53 -1.93
N SER A 3 14.85 -10.44 -3.01
CA SER A 3 15.36 -9.16 -3.50
C SER A 3 15.12 -9.05 -5.01
N ALA A 4 15.04 -7.82 -5.49
CA ALA A 4 14.99 -7.49 -6.90
C ALA A 4 16.01 -6.40 -7.21
N VAL A 5 16.63 -6.46 -8.38
CA VAL A 5 17.48 -5.39 -8.89
C VAL A 5 16.70 -4.60 -9.94
N VAL A 6 16.56 -3.31 -9.71
CA VAL A 6 15.86 -2.39 -10.62
C VAL A 6 16.88 -1.45 -11.24
N ASP A 7 16.96 -1.46 -12.55
CA ASP A 7 17.80 -0.51 -13.31
C ASP A 7 17.07 0.83 -13.43
N VAL A 8 17.74 1.88 -13.04
CA VAL A 8 17.26 3.26 -13.23
C VAL A 8 18.33 4.02 -14.00
N SER A 9 18.17 4.15 -15.30
CA SER A 9 19.10 4.86 -16.19
C SER A 9 20.55 4.36 -16.10
N GLY A 10 20.74 3.04 -16.05
CA GLY A 10 22.05 2.39 -16.00
C GLY A 10 22.61 2.19 -14.58
N VAL A 11 21.86 2.57 -13.55
CA VAL A 11 22.21 2.30 -12.15
C VAL A 11 21.30 1.21 -11.59
N GLY A 12 21.87 0.08 -11.17
CA GLY A 12 21.15 -1.03 -10.54
C GLY A 12 20.94 -0.79 -9.06
N PHE A 13 19.69 -0.74 -8.62
CA PHE A 13 19.32 -0.66 -7.20
C PHE A 13 18.82 -2.02 -6.72
N GLU A 14 19.46 -2.58 -5.71
CA GLU A 14 18.96 -3.77 -5.04
C GLU A 14 17.94 -3.39 -3.96
N LEU A 15 16.74 -3.97 -4.06
CA LEU A 15 15.63 -3.73 -3.14
C LEU A 15 15.25 -5.04 -2.43
N GLY A 16 15.15 -5.00 -1.11
CA GLY A 16 14.46 -6.05 -0.36
C GLY A 16 12.95 -5.95 -0.59
N ILE A 17 12.31 -7.04 -0.99
CA ILE A 17 10.89 -7.07 -1.32
C ILE A 17 10.15 -8.18 -0.58
N SER A 18 8.83 -8.02 -0.43
CA SER A 18 7.94 -9.08 0.05
C SER A 18 7.71 -10.14 -1.03
N GLY A 19 7.23 -11.32 -0.64
CA GLY A 19 6.77 -12.34 -1.59
C GLY A 19 5.58 -11.84 -2.42
N SER A 20 4.71 -11.01 -1.83
CA SER A 20 3.57 -10.40 -2.51
C SER A 20 4.03 -9.46 -3.63
N THR A 21 4.96 -8.53 -3.34
CA THR A 21 5.58 -7.67 -4.35
C THR A 21 6.30 -8.50 -5.41
N ALA A 22 7.07 -9.53 -5.01
CA ALA A 22 7.79 -10.39 -5.98
C ALA A 22 6.86 -11.05 -7.00
N ALA A 23 5.67 -11.44 -6.58
CA ALA A 23 4.67 -12.08 -7.45
C ALA A 23 4.06 -11.11 -8.49
N THR A 24 4.18 -9.81 -8.29
CA THR A 24 3.66 -8.78 -9.21
C THR A 24 4.72 -8.25 -10.18
N LEU A 25 6.00 -8.60 -9.98
CA LEU A 25 7.05 -8.13 -10.86
C LEU A 25 6.92 -8.72 -12.27
N PRO A 26 7.20 -7.93 -13.31
CA PRO A 26 7.26 -8.42 -14.68
C PRO A 26 8.46 -9.36 -14.86
N THR A 27 8.54 -10.01 -16.01
CA THR A 27 9.73 -10.74 -16.43
C THR A 27 10.95 -9.79 -16.48
N PRO A 28 12.17 -10.32 -16.23
CA PRO A 28 13.39 -9.51 -16.30
C PRO A 28 13.48 -8.71 -17.61
N GLY A 29 13.80 -7.43 -17.50
CA GLY A 29 13.82 -6.46 -18.61
C GLY A 29 12.50 -5.71 -18.83
N GLY A 30 11.43 -6.08 -18.14
CA GLY A 30 10.16 -5.34 -18.17
C GLY A 30 10.20 -4.10 -17.29
N GLU A 31 9.40 -3.09 -17.64
CA GLU A 31 9.24 -1.88 -16.85
C GLU A 31 8.42 -2.13 -15.58
N VAL A 32 8.84 -1.51 -14.47
CA VAL A 32 8.14 -1.63 -13.19
C VAL A 32 8.22 -0.31 -12.41
N ARG A 33 7.15 0.02 -11.71
CA ARG A 33 7.13 1.10 -10.71
C ARG A 33 7.05 0.48 -9.32
N LEU A 34 8.01 0.78 -8.46
CA LEU A 34 8.01 0.37 -7.07
C LEU A 34 8.05 1.59 -6.15
N TYR A 35 7.26 1.53 -5.08
CA TYR A 35 7.35 2.49 -3.98
C TYR A 35 8.46 2.05 -3.05
N THR A 36 9.40 2.95 -2.75
CA THR A 36 10.58 2.58 -2.00
C THR A 36 10.59 3.16 -0.59
N ARG A 37 11.26 2.44 0.31
CA ARG A 37 11.66 2.94 1.63
C ARG A 37 13.16 2.74 1.80
N MET A 38 13.87 3.83 2.04
CA MET A 38 15.28 3.77 2.41
C MET A 38 15.40 3.71 3.92
N GLN A 39 16.16 2.74 4.42
CA GLN A 39 16.58 2.68 5.81
C GLN A 39 18.08 2.97 5.89
N VAL A 40 18.42 4.02 6.60
CA VAL A 40 19.80 4.43 6.82
C VAL A 40 20.21 4.04 8.25
N ARG A 41 21.34 3.35 8.37
CA ARG A 41 22.01 3.01 9.63
C ARG A 41 23.44 3.50 9.54
N GLU A 42 24.16 3.46 10.65
CA GLU A 42 25.57 3.89 10.70
C GLU A 42 26.47 3.11 9.72
N ASP A 43 26.16 1.81 9.54
CA ASP A 43 26.95 0.86 8.76
C ASP A 43 26.36 0.49 7.41
N ALA A 44 25.11 0.88 7.11
CA ALA A 44 24.45 0.47 5.87
C ALA A 44 23.28 1.38 5.46
N MET A 45 23.09 1.49 4.14
CA MET A 45 21.86 1.99 3.52
C MET A 45 21.16 0.84 2.82
N THR A 46 19.93 0.56 3.21
CA THR A 46 19.14 -0.54 2.64
C THR A 46 17.87 0.01 2.01
N LEU A 47 17.58 -0.42 0.79
CA LEU A 47 16.32 -0.10 0.10
C LEU A 47 15.34 -1.25 0.20
N PHE A 48 14.08 -0.91 0.40
CA PHE A 48 12.94 -1.82 0.34
C PHE A 48 12.00 -1.34 -0.76
N GLY A 49 11.40 -2.27 -1.51
CA GLY A 49 10.49 -1.99 -2.61
C GLY A 49 9.13 -2.64 -2.39
N PHE A 50 8.07 -1.93 -2.79
CA PHE A 50 6.67 -2.33 -2.60
C PHE A 50 5.87 -2.06 -3.87
N ALA A 51 4.94 -2.96 -4.21
CA ALA A 51 4.08 -2.81 -5.37
C ALA A 51 3.06 -1.68 -5.20
N SER A 52 2.67 -1.35 -3.97
CA SER A 52 1.69 -0.29 -3.67
C SER A 52 2.12 0.64 -2.55
N LYS A 53 1.49 1.82 -2.49
CA LYS A 53 1.66 2.77 -1.37
C LYS A 53 1.18 2.17 -0.05
N ASP A 54 0.11 1.39 -0.09
CA ASP A 54 -0.48 0.77 1.09
C ASP A 54 0.44 -0.29 1.69
N GLU A 55 1.09 -1.10 0.84
CA GLU A 55 2.07 -2.07 1.27
C GLU A 55 3.27 -1.38 1.94
N ARG A 56 3.79 -0.29 1.35
CA ARG A 56 4.84 0.52 1.95
C ARG A 56 4.41 1.12 3.29
N THR A 57 3.21 1.68 3.37
CA THR A 57 2.66 2.25 4.60
C THR A 57 2.51 1.18 5.69
N MET A 58 2.04 -0.01 5.31
CA MET A 58 1.93 -1.12 6.24
C MET A 58 3.30 -1.61 6.72
N PHE A 59 4.31 -1.65 5.83
CA PHE A 59 5.69 -1.93 6.22
C PHE A 59 6.20 -0.95 7.26
N ASP A 60 5.97 0.36 7.06
CA ASP A 60 6.39 1.40 8.01
C ASP A 60 5.74 1.22 9.39
N ARG A 61 4.46 0.84 9.42
CA ARG A 61 3.75 0.53 10.66
C ARG A 61 4.29 -0.72 11.33
N LEU A 62 4.59 -1.76 10.58
CA LEU A 62 5.18 -2.99 11.11
C LEU A 62 6.54 -2.74 11.75
N VAL A 63 7.42 -1.98 11.10
CA VAL A 63 8.76 -1.69 11.64
C VAL A 63 8.72 -0.68 12.79
N SER A 64 7.63 0.04 12.98
CA SER A 64 7.44 0.89 14.17
C SER A 64 7.12 0.11 15.44
N VAL A 65 6.67 -1.15 15.29
CA VAL A 65 6.41 -2.04 16.42
C VAL A 65 7.72 -2.49 17.05
N SER A 66 7.86 -2.31 18.36
CA SER A 66 9.08 -2.68 19.09
C SER A 66 9.42 -4.16 18.91
N GLY A 67 10.64 -4.43 18.48
CA GLY A 67 11.15 -5.80 18.22
C GLY A 67 10.81 -6.34 16.83
N VAL A 68 10.19 -5.54 15.96
CA VAL A 68 9.92 -5.89 14.58
C VAL A 68 10.90 -5.17 13.65
N GLY A 69 11.83 -5.93 13.10
CA GLY A 69 12.76 -5.43 12.10
C GLY A 69 12.22 -5.59 10.67
N PRO A 70 12.89 -4.99 9.67
CA PRO A 70 12.49 -5.06 8.26
C PRO A 70 12.29 -6.48 7.73
N ARG A 71 13.16 -7.41 8.12
CA ARG A 71 13.05 -8.82 7.72
C ARG A 71 11.72 -9.44 8.16
N LEU A 72 11.32 -9.18 9.40
CA LEU A 72 10.08 -9.69 9.96
C LEU A 72 8.87 -9.00 9.32
N ALA A 73 8.95 -7.69 9.11
CA ALA A 73 7.92 -6.94 8.41
C ALA A 73 7.67 -7.48 6.98
N LEU A 74 8.74 -7.75 6.22
CA LEU A 74 8.62 -8.37 4.90
C LEU A 74 8.07 -9.80 4.96
N ALA A 75 8.39 -10.59 6.00
CA ALA A 75 7.81 -11.93 6.19
C ALA A 75 6.29 -11.85 6.44
N VAL A 76 5.84 -10.87 7.23
CA VAL A 76 4.40 -10.60 7.45
C VAL A 76 3.72 -10.25 6.13
N LEU A 77 4.26 -9.29 5.35
CA LEU A 77 3.73 -8.87 4.06
C LEU A 77 3.86 -9.92 2.95
N SER A 78 4.72 -10.92 3.13
CA SER A 78 4.80 -12.08 2.24
C SER A 78 3.75 -13.15 2.56
N THR A 79 3.22 -13.15 3.78
CA THR A 79 2.23 -14.12 4.24
C THR A 79 0.81 -13.61 4.08
N TYR A 80 0.61 -12.31 4.27
CA TYR A 80 -0.70 -11.66 4.23
C TYR A 80 -0.68 -10.43 3.33
N THR A 81 -1.75 -10.24 2.55
CA THR A 81 -2.00 -8.96 1.89
C THR A 81 -2.30 -7.89 2.95
N VAL A 82 -2.25 -6.61 2.55
CA VAL A 82 -2.53 -5.49 3.45
C VAL A 82 -3.92 -5.60 4.06
N GLY A 83 -4.92 -5.96 3.23
CA GLY A 83 -6.30 -6.14 3.69
C GLY A 83 -6.48 -7.33 4.63
N GLN A 84 -5.84 -8.48 4.33
CA GLN A 84 -5.85 -9.65 5.22
C GLN A 84 -5.19 -9.34 6.57
N LEU A 85 -4.06 -8.63 6.56
CA LEU A 85 -3.37 -8.24 7.77
C LEU A 85 -4.21 -7.28 8.61
N TYR A 86 -4.86 -6.30 7.97
CA TYR A 86 -5.78 -5.38 8.64
C TYR A 86 -6.93 -6.15 9.31
N ALA A 87 -7.59 -7.05 8.57
CA ALA A 87 -8.68 -7.87 9.10
C ALA A 87 -8.25 -8.75 10.29
N LEU A 88 -7.06 -9.36 10.19
CA LEU A 88 -6.46 -10.19 11.25
C LEU A 88 -6.19 -9.37 12.53
N VAL A 89 -5.69 -8.15 12.37
CA VAL A 89 -5.44 -7.23 13.50
C VAL A 89 -6.76 -6.77 14.12
N MET A 90 -7.77 -6.45 13.33
CA MET A 90 -9.08 -6.03 13.83
C MET A 90 -9.84 -7.16 14.52
N ALA A 91 -9.65 -8.40 14.05
CA ALA A 91 -10.19 -9.61 14.69
C ALA A 91 -9.39 -10.09 15.91
N GLU A 92 -8.26 -9.45 16.24
CA GLU A 92 -7.33 -9.84 17.31
C GLU A 92 -6.87 -11.30 17.20
N ASP A 93 -6.67 -11.80 15.95
CA ASP A 93 -6.24 -13.19 15.70
C ASP A 93 -4.73 -13.35 15.86
N ASP A 94 -4.26 -13.47 17.11
CA ASP A 94 -2.85 -13.74 17.43
C ASP A 94 -2.39 -15.14 16.96
N LYS A 95 -3.29 -16.11 16.80
CA LYS A 95 -2.94 -17.42 16.24
C LYS A 95 -2.65 -17.32 14.75
N GLY A 96 -3.45 -16.55 14.01
CA GLY A 96 -3.20 -16.24 12.61
C GLY A 96 -1.86 -15.51 12.44
N MET A 97 -1.61 -14.46 13.23
CA MET A 97 -0.35 -13.73 13.22
C MET A 97 0.86 -14.61 13.52
N ALA A 98 0.74 -15.55 14.42
CA ALA A 98 1.80 -16.50 14.79
C ALA A 98 2.14 -17.54 13.68
N LYS A 99 1.35 -17.62 12.60
CA LYS A 99 1.68 -18.47 11.43
C LYS A 99 2.80 -17.86 10.58
N VAL A 100 3.09 -16.59 10.75
CA VAL A 100 4.17 -15.93 10.01
C VAL A 100 5.53 -16.46 10.48
N PRO A 101 6.41 -16.90 9.57
CA PRO A 101 7.73 -17.35 9.92
C PRO A 101 8.51 -16.28 10.70
N GLY A 102 9.02 -16.65 11.88
CA GLY A 102 9.73 -15.72 12.76
C GLY A 102 8.85 -14.94 13.75
N VAL A 103 7.53 -15.09 13.69
CA VAL A 103 6.60 -14.48 14.66
C VAL A 103 6.22 -15.51 15.72
N GLY A 104 6.76 -15.34 16.93
CA GLY A 104 6.36 -16.12 18.09
C GLY A 104 5.08 -15.55 18.75
N LYS A 105 4.48 -16.31 19.67
CA LYS A 105 3.23 -15.92 20.36
C LYS A 105 3.30 -14.52 20.99
N LYS A 106 4.40 -14.19 21.69
CA LYS A 106 4.57 -12.86 22.32
C LYS A 106 4.66 -11.74 21.28
N THR A 107 5.37 -11.98 20.17
CA THR A 107 5.49 -11.03 19.06
C THR A 107 4.17 -10.85 18.35
N ALA A 108 3.38 -11.91 18.14
CA ALA A 108 2.06 -11.86 17.55
C ALA A 108 1.11 -10.96 18.36
N GLN A 109 1.03 -11.19 19.67
CA GLN A 109 0.20 -10.40 20.58
C GLN A 109 0.60 -8.91 20.58
N ARG A 110 1.91 -8.63 20.59
CA ARG A 110 2.42 -7.27 20.51
C ARG A 110 2.08 -6.60 19.20
N LEU A 111 2.30 -7.29 18.06
CA LEU A 111 1.96 -6.80 16.73
C LEU A 111 0.49 -6.41 16.64
N ILE A 112 -0.41 -7.27 17.11
CA ILE A 112 -1.86 -7.00 17.09
C ILE A 112 -2.19 -5.79 17.94
N LEU A 113 -1.68 -5.72 19.18
CA LEU A 113 -2.00 -4.63 20.09
C LEU A 113 -1.51 -3.27 19.56
N GLU A 114 -0.24 -3.19 19.11
CA GLU A 114 0.35 -1.94 18.64
C GLU A 114 -0.23 -1.50 17.29
N LEU A 115 -0.43 -2.43 16.34
CA LEU A 115 -1.07 -2.13 15.06
C LEU A 115 -2.53 -1.69 15.24
N LYS A 116 -3.30 -2.34 16.10
CA LYS A 116 -4.68 -1.94 16.40
C LYS A 116 -4.75 -0.52 16.95
N SER A 117 -3.83 -0.17 17.86
CA SER A 117 -3.71 1.20 18.37
C SER A 117 -3.35 2.20 17.26
N THR A 118 -2.48 1.81 16.32
CA THR A 118 -2.08 2.66 15.19
C THR A 118 -3.24 2.86 14.22
N PHE A 119 -3.99 1.81 13.88
CA PHE A 119 -5.18 1.89 13.02
C PHE A 119 -6.30 2.74 13.62
N ALA A 120 -6.47 2.66 14.94
CA ALA A 120 -7.47 3.50 15.64
C ALA A 120 -7.16 5.01 15.58
N LYS A 121 -5.87 5.37 15.53
CA LYS A 121 -5.42 6.76 15.42
C LYS A 121 -5.51 7.28 13.99
N ASP A 122 -5.31 6.42 13.02
CA ASP A 122 -5.27 6.73 11.59
C ASP A 122 -6.62 6.41 10.94
N LYS A 123 -7.60 7.29 11.18
CA LYS A 123 -8.99 7.12 10.69
C LYS A 123 -9.13 7.07 9.16
N GLY A 124 -8.08 7.39 8.41
CA GLY A 124 -8.09 7.40 6.94
C GLY A 124 -7.54 6.14 6.28
N PHE A 125 -6.95 5.23 7.06
CA PHE A 125 -6.38 4.02 6.48
C PHE A 125 -7.38 2.86 6.55
N VAL A 126 -8.15 2.73 5.49
CA VAL A 126 -8.88 1.48 5.19
C VAL A 126 -8.21 0.91 3.94
N PRO A 127 -7.57 -0.27 4.02
CA PRO A 127 -6.99 -0.87 2.82
C PRO A 127 -8.06 -1.05 1.75
N VAL A 128 -7.72 -0.72 0.51
CA VAL A 128 -8.66 -0.82 -0.64
C VAL A 128 -9.18 -2.25 -0.82
N ASP A 129 -8.45 -3.25 -0.31
CA ASP A 129 -8.81 -4.68 -0.41
C ASP A 129 -9.87 -5.13 0.62
N VAL A 130 -10.33 -4.26 1.50
CA VAL A 130 -11.35 -4.61 2.52
C VAL A 130 -12.71 -4.10 2.07
N ILE A 131 -13.34 -4.80 1.12
CA ILE A 131 -14.78 -4.68 0.87
C ILE A 131 -15.45 -5.72 1.75
N PRO A 132 -16.29 -5.34 2.75
CA PRO A 132 -17.01 -6.29 3.57
C PRO A 132 -17.95 -7.15 2.70
N GLY A 133 -17.64 -8.44 2.55
CA GLY A 133 -18.51 -9.40 1.87
C GLY A 133 -18.01 -10.01 0.57
N GLN A 134 -16.82 -9.67 0.07
CA GLN A 134 -16.23 -10.38 -1.06
C GLN A 134 -14.94 -11.11 -0.64
N VAL A 135 -14.97 -12.44 -0.78
CA VAL A 135 -13.75 -13.27 -0.78
C VAL A 135 -12.92 -12.82 -1.98
N ALA A 136 -11.74 -12.27 -1.71
CA ALA A 136 -10.84 -11.76 -2.73
C ALA A 136 -10.49 -12.85 -3.75
N MET A 137 -11.03 -12.73 -4.96
CA MET A 137 -10.39 -13.32 -6.13
C MET A 137 -9.16 -12.46 -6.49
N PRO A 138 -8.04 -13.04 -6.91
CA PRO A 138 -6.87 -12.27 -7.32
C PRO A 138 -7.24 -11.43 -8.54
N VAL A 139 -7.45 -10.14 -8.31
CA VAL A 139 -7.59 -9.16 -9.40
C VAL A 139 -6.16 -8.81 -9.83
N PRO A 140 -5.83 -8.88 -11.13
CA PRO A 140 -4.57 -8.33 -11.62
C PRO A 140 -4.49 -6.87 -11.18
N ALA A 141 -3.33 -6.45 -10.66
CA ALA A 141 -3.10 -5.08 -10.24
C ALA A 141 -3.41 -4.13 -11.40
N ALA A 142 -4.60 -3.51 -11.36
CA ALA A 142 -4.92 -2.41 -12.25
C ALA A 142 -3.95 -1.28 -11.90
N ALA A 143 -3.30 -0.73 -12.90
CA ALA A 143 -2.59 0.54 -12.78
C ALA A 143 -3.54 1.55 -12.12
N PRO A 144 -3.03 2.47 -11.26
CA PRO A 144 -3.87 3.51 -10.65
C PRO A 144 -4.69 4.16 -11.76
N SER A 145 -6.01 4.12 -11.63
CA SER A 145 -6.88 4.66 -12.65
C SER A 145 -6.74 6.19 -12.64
N ALA A 146 -6.83 6.83 -13.82
CA ALA A 146 -6.76 8.28 -13.92
C ALA A 146 -7.79 8.98 -12.98
N ILE A 147 -8.87 8.27 -12.65
CA ILE A 147 -9.91 8.76 -11.73
C ILE A 147 -9.43 8.73 -10.26
N ASP A 148 -8.58 7.78 -9.87
CA ASP A 148 -8.02 7.74 -8.51
C ASP A 148 -6.98 8.83 -8.31
N ASP A 149 -6.18 9.10 -9.33
CA ASP A 149 -5.21 10.20 -9.31
C ASP A 149 -5.93 11.56 -9.31
N ALA A 150 -7.02 11.72 -10.08
CA ALA A 150 -7.86 12.92 -10.07
C ALA A 150 -8.54 13.12 -8.71
N ARG A 151 -9.03 12.05 -8.07
CA ARG A 151 -9.60 12.07 -6.72
C ARG A 151 -8.57 12.54 -5.68
N ALA A 152 -7.37 11.99 -5.72
CA ALA A 152 -6.30 12.38 -4.81
C ALA A 152 -5.90 13.85 -4.98
N ALA A 153 -5.89 14.36 -6.21
CA ALA A 153 -5.60 15.75 -6.51
C ALA A 153 -6.69 16.70 -5.96
N LEU A 154 -7.97 16.40 -6.16
CA LEU A 154 -9.08 17.22 -5.63
C LEU A 154 -9.06 17.27 -4.10
N LEU A 155 -8.81 16.14 -3.43
CA LEU A 155 -8.65 16.10 -1.97
C LEU A 155 -7.47 16.95 -1.51
N SER A 156 -6.34 16.94 -2.23
CA SER A 156 -5.17 17.77 -1.92
C SER A 156 -5.42 19.27 -2.12
N MET A 157 -6.35 19.64 -3.01
CA MET A 157 -6.82 21.00 -3.25
C MET A 157 -7.81 21.48 -2.17
N GLY A 158 -8.22 20.61 -1.24
CA GLY A 158 -9.05 20.95 -0.09
C GLY A 158 -10.54 20.65 -0.25
N PHE A 159 -10.95 20.00 -1.33
CA PHE A 159 -12.33 19.54 -1.50
C PHE A 159 -12.64 18.37 -0.54
N SER A 160 -13.88 18.33 -0.06
CA SER A 160 -14.33 17.23 0.79
C SER A 160 -14.50 15.92 -0.03
N PRO A 161 -14.44 14.74 0.62
CA PRO A 161 -14.69 13.47 -0.06
C PRO A 161 -16.02 13.41 -0.80
N GLN A 162 -17.08 14.02 -0.23
CA GLN A 162 -18.41 14.05 -0.83
C GLN A 162 -18.44 14.90 -2.11
N GLU A 163 -17.83 16.09 -2.10
CA GLU A 163 -17.72 16.96 -3.27
C GLU A 163 -16.90 16.29 -4.38
N THR A 164 -15.80 15.63 -4.00
CA THR A 164 -14.95 14.88 -4.92
C THR A 164 -15.70 13.72 -5.58
N ASP A 165 -16.48 12.96 -4.83
CA ASP A 165 -17.29 11.85 -5.35
C ASP A 165 -18.37 12.34 -6.31
N VAL A 166 -19.06 13.44 -5.97
CA VAL A 166 -20.07 14.05 -6.87
C VAL A 166 -19.42 14.59 -8.13
N ALA A 167 -18.25 15.24 -8.02
CA ALA A 167 -17.56 15.84 -9.16
C ALA A 167 -17.06 14.79 -10.16
N LEU A 168 -16.59 13.64 -9.68
CA LEU A 168 -16.06 12.55 -10.50
C LEU A 168 -17.11 11.51 -10.89
N SER A 169 -18.33 11.59 -10.36
CA SER A 169 -19.42 10.65 -10.69
C SER A 169 -19.74 10.66 -12.19
N GLY A 170 -19.80 9.48 -12.81
CA GLY A 170 -20.12 9.29 -14.22
C GLY A 170 -18.91 9.28 -15.15
N TYR A 171 -17.69 9.39 -14.62
CA TYR A 171 -16.45 9.21 -15.40
C TYR A 171 -15.82 7.83 -15.18
N ASP A 172 -16.44 6.97 -14.38
CA ASP A 172 -15.98 5.62 -14.13
C ASP A 172 -15.92 4.80 -15.42
N GLY A 173 -14.74 4.21 -15.70
CA GLY A 173 -14.54 3.38 -16.90
C GLY A 173 -14.28 4.15 -18.20
N GLN A 174 -14.13 5.47 -18.16
CA GLN A 174 -13.70 6.26 -19.30
C GLN A 174 -12.17 6.36 -19.35
N ASP A 175 -11.59 6.14 -20.53
CA ASP A 175 -10.14 6.25 -20.76
C ASP A 175 -9.76 7.73 -20.96
N MET A 176 -9.89 8.52 -19.89
CA MET A 176 -9.56 9.95 -19.86
C MET A 176 -8.25 10.17 -19.11
N ARG A 177 -7.49 11.19 -19.53
CA ARG A 177 -6.29 11.60 -18.80
C ARG A 177 -6.67 12.31 -17.50
N VAL A 178 -5.78 12.27 -16.53
CA VAL A 178 -5.96 12.88 -15.19
C VAL A 178 -6.30 14.37 -15.31
N GLU A 179 -5.62 15.08 -16.21
CA GLU A 179 -5.81 16.52 -16.43
C GLU A 179 -7.23 16.84 -16.96
N ASP A 180 -7.74 16.01 -17.87
CA ASP A 180 -9.07 16.17 -18.45
C ASP A 180 -10.16 15.89 -17.40
N LEU A 181 -9.95 14.87 -16.56
CA LEU A 181 -10.83 14.55 -15.42
C LEU A 181 -10.85 15.66 -14.38
N LEU A 182 -9.68 16.20 -14.03
CA LEU A 182 -9.58 17.33 -13.10
C LEU A 182 -10.30 18.57 -13.62
N GLY A 183 -10.07 18.94 -14.89
CA GLY A 183 -10.76 20.06 -15.52
C GLY A 183 -12.28 19.91 -15.51
N ALA A 184 -12.78 18.71 -15.84
CA ALA A 184 -14.21 18.42 -15.82
C ALA A 184 -14.80 18.46 -14.40
N ALA A 185 -14.06 17.93 -13.41
CA ALA A 185 -14.49 17.92 -12.02
C ALA A 185 -14.51 19.33 -11.42
N LEU A 186 -13.49 20.15 -11.66
CA LEU A 186 -13.42 21.54 -11.19
C LEU A 186 -14.55 22.39 -11.79
N LYS A 187 -14.87 22.20 -13.07
CA LYS A 187 -16.00 22.87 -13.72
C LYS A 187 -17.34 22.50 -13.08
N ARG A 188 -17.51 21.23 -12.68
CA ARG A 188 -18.72 20.78 -11.95
C ARG A 188 -18.81 21.37 -10.55
N LEU A 189 -17.67 21.64 -9.91
CA LEU A 189 -17.57 22.27 -8.59
C LEU A 189 -17.71 23.81 -8.64
N GLY A 190 -17.96 24.37 -9.83
CA GLY A 190 -18.19 25.81 -10.01
C GLY A 190 -16.91 26.64 -10.04
N MET A 191 -15.78 26.03 -10.27
CA MET A 191 -14.49 26.71 -10.47
C MET A 191 -14.23 26.80 -11.99
N ASP A 192 -14.85 27.83 -12.65
CA ASP A 192 -14.44 28.22 -14.00
C ASP A 192 -13.05 28.88 -13.93
N ALA A 193 -12.08 28.30 -14.64
CA ALA A 193 -10.75 28.88 -14.83
C ALA A 193 -10.76 29.98 -15.89
#